data_0339121fd10959700d41568f94cd7d1e
#
_entry.id   0339121fd10959700d41568f94cd7d1e
#
_cell.length_a   1.000
_cell.length_b   1.000
_cell.length_c   1.000
_cell.angle_alpha   90.00
_cell.angle_beta   90.00
_cell.angle_gamma   90.00
#
_symmetry.space_group_name_H-M   'P 1'
#
loop_
_entity.id
_entity.type
_entity.pdbx_description
1 polymer ?
#
loop_
_entity_poly.entity_id
_entity_poly.type
_entity_poly.pdbx_seq_one_letter_code
_entity_poly.pdbx_strand_id
1 'polypeptide(L)'
;MLKKEDLKQIHDKGINEEQINRQLEDFIRGFPYLKLEGAATPKKGVTVLDKNACEAACKAWQDYQNHGHKVVKFVPASGAASRMFKDLFAFLNGNNEAPISDFEKEFFSNIHHFAFYEALSTKCQQLEGKTIDALIAEGRYKTVVATLLNKEGLNYGQLPKGLLLFHSYDDGARTPMEEHLVEAARYAESNKQAHVHFTVSHEHLAFFKQRVADKQAKFEGKFGVKFDISFSEQKPSTDTIAVNLDNTPFRNEDGSLLFRPAGHGALIENLNDLDAEIVFIKNIDNVVPDRLKEETISWKMIIAGKLVTLQERAFAYLHKLEEGNCTHSELEEILEFLQNDLSCEKHDVTSLNDTALAEYLYKKLNRPMRVCGMVKNVGEPGGGPFLAYNQDGTVSLQILESSQIDKNNEASMKMFTEGTHFNPVDLVCAIKDYKGSAFDLTKYVDKSTGFISSKSKNGRELKALELPGLWNGAMSDWNTVFVEVPLSTFNPVKTVNDLLREQHQ
;
A
#
# COMPACT_ATOMS: atom_id res chain seq x y z
N MET A 1 -30.94 -1.26 17.73
CA MET A 1 -30.96 -2.72 17.91
C MET A 1 -30.97 -3.40 16.56
N LEU A 2 -30.18 -4.44 16.39
CA LEU A 2 -30.17 -5.26 15.17
C LEU A 2 -31.45 -6.08 15.11
N LYS A 3 -32.02 -6.25 13.91
CA LYS A 3 -33.22 -7.06 13.66
C LYS A 3 -32.81 -8.48 13.24
N LYS A 4 -33.76 -9.42 13.21
CA LYS A 4 -33.48 -10.80 12.79
C LYS A 4 -32.99 -10.90 11.33
N GLU A 5 -33.51 -10.04 10.45
CA GLU A 5 -33.09 -9.94 9.05
C GLU A 5 -31.66 -9.40 8.93
N ASP A 6 -31.23 -8.50 9.85
CA ASP A 6 -29.88 -7.96 9.91
C ASP A 6 -28.87 -9.06 10.22
N LEU A 7 -29.18 -9.96 11.16
CA LEU A 7 -28.30 -11.08 11.51
C LEU A 7 -28.03 -12.00 10.32
N LYS A 8 -29.07 -12.25 9.50
CA LYS A 8 -28.89 -13.00 8.26
C LYS A 8 -27.95 -12.28 7.30
N GLN A 9 -28.17 -10.97 7.06
CA GLN A 9 -27.33 -10.18 6.16
C GLN A 9 -25.86 -10.16 6.63
N ILE A 10 -25.62 -10.04 7.93
CA ILE A 10 -24.31 -10.08 8.58
C ILE A 10 -23.64 -11.43 8.30
N HIS A 11 -24.36 -12.52 8.58
CA HIS A 11 -23.85 -13.88 8.40
C HIS A 11 -23.56 -14.21 6.91
N ASP A 12 -24.42 -13.78 5.99
CA ASP A 12 -24.23 -13.98 4.54
C ASP A 12 -22.97 -13.30 4.02
N LYS A 13 -22.45 -12.26 4.71
CA LYS A 13 -21.16 -11.61 4.44
C LYS A 13 -19.96 -12.31 5.10
N GLY A 14 -20.18 -13.35 5.89
CA GLY A 14 -19.13 -13.98 6.70
C GLY A 14 -18.69 -13.16 7.92
N ILE A 15 -19.49 -12.17 8.33
CA ILE A 15 -19.26 -11.35 9.52
C ILE A 15 -20.01 -11.99 10.69
N ASN A 16 -19.45 -11.95 11.90
CA ASN A 16 -20.14 -12.40 13.10
C ASN A 16 -20.76 -11.22 13.88
N GLU A 17 -21.75 -11.53 14.71
CA GLU A 17 -22.48 -10.52 15.48
C GLU A 17 -21.58 -9.77 16.48
N GLU A 18 -20.61 -10.45 17.08
CA GLU A 18 -19.65 -9.84 18.00
C GLU A 18 -18.78 -8.78 17.30
N GLN A 19 -18.39 -9.04 16.05
CA GLN A 19 -17.63 -8.08 15.23
C GLN A 19 -18.45 -6.81 14.97
N ILE A 20 -19.76 -6.95 14.65
CA ILE A 20 -20.65 -5.79 14.46
C ILE A 20 -20.86 -5.02 15.76
N ASN A 21 -21.08 -5.72 16.87
CA ASN A 21 -21.24 -5.05 18.15
C ASN A 21 -20.00 -4.25 18.55
N ARG A 22 -18.80 -4.78 18.31
CA ARG A 22 -17.56 -4.03 18.52
C ARG A 22 -17.48 -2.80 17.62
N GLN A 23 -17.81 -2.92 16.33
CA GLN A 23 -17.81 -1.78 15.41
C GLN A 23 -18.81 -0.69 15.87
N LEU A 24 -20.00 -1.07 16.35
CA LEU A 24 -20.97 -0.11 16.89
C LEU A 24 -20.47 0.56 18.18
N GLU A 25 -19.77 -0.17 19.04
CA GLU A 25 -19.10 0.40 20.22
C GLU A 25 -17.99 1.37 19.83
N ASP A 26 -17.20 1.05 18.79
CA ASP A 26 -16.13 1.91 18.30
C ASP A 26 -16.68 3.24 17.77
N PHE A 27 -17.86 3.26 17.13
CA PHE A 27 -18.53 4.51 16.74
C PHE A 27 -18.92 5.38 17.93
N ILE A 28 -19.22 4.79 19.07
CA ILE A 28 -19.61 5.49 20.30
C ILE A 28 -18.37 6.01 21.03
N ARG A 29 -17.33 5.15 21.17
CA ARG A 29 -16.11 5.49 21.92
C ARG A 29 -15.15 6.37 21.12
N GLY A 30 -15.15 6.23 19.78
CA GLY A 30 -14.07 6.72 18.93
C GLY A 30 -12.78 5.90 19.10
N PHE A 31 -11.74 6.33 18.42
CA PHE A 31 -10.40 5.75 18.53
C PHE A 31 -9.47 6.71 19.27
N PRO A 32 -8.62 6.21 20.17
CA PRO A 32 -7.63 7.05 20.84
C PRO A 32 -6.58 7.53 19.86
N TYR A 33 -6.01 8.70 20.11
CA TYR A 33 -4.79 9.10 19.45
C TYR A 33 -3.61 8.28 19.96
N LEU A 34 -2.65 8.01 19.09
CA LEU A 34 -1.46 7.27 19.46
C LEU A 34 -0.51 8.15 20.29
N LYS A 35 0.05 7.56 21.33
CA LYS A 35 1.10 8.21 22.13
C LYS A 35 2.43 8.11 21.38
N LEU A 36 3.03 9.26 21.07
CA LEU A 36 4.31 9.35 20.39
C LEU A 36 5.46 9.48 21.38
N GLU A 37 6.59 8.86 21.04
CA GLU A 37 7.90 9.15 21.64
C GLU A 37 8.62 10.23 20.82
N GLY A 38 8.46 10.21 19.48
CA GLY A 38 9.02 11.20 18.58
C GLY A 38 8.88 10.84 17.11
N ALA A 39 9.27 11.78 16.23
CA ALA A 39 9.42 11.48 14.82
C ALA A 39 10.65 10.57 14.62
N ALA A 40 10.52 9.56 13.75
CA ALA A 40 11.69 8.81 13.32
C ALA A 40 12.48 9.65 12.28
N THR A 41 13.76 9.81 12.55
CA THR A 41 14.69 10.64 11.76
C THR A 41 16.02 9.91 11.57
N PRO A 42 16.93 10.38 10.70
CA PRO A 42 18.26 9.81 10.57
C PRO A 42 19.09 9.75 11.87
N LYS A 43 18.71 10.57 12.85
CA LYS A 43 19.37 10.53 14.18
C LYS A 43 18.82 9.41 15.08
N LYS A 44 17.56 9.01 14.86
CA LYS A 44 16.89 7.94 15.62
C LYS A 44 15.76 7.33 14.79
N GLY A 45 15.91 6.09 14.38
CA GLY A 45 14.84 5.29 13.77
C GLY A 45 14.83 5.21 12.24
N VAL A 46 15.46 6.13 11.49
CA VAL A 46 15.63 6.01 10.03
C VAL A 46 17.09 5.70 9.72
N THR A 47 17.35 4.55 9.13
CA THR A 47 18.70 4.14 8.74
C THR A 47 19.07 4.79 7.42
N VAL A 48 20.22 5.47 7.37
CA VAL A 48 20.83 5.96 6.12
C VAL A 48 21.99 5.03 5.79
N LEU A 49 21.88 4.30 4.69
CA LEU A 49 22.91 3.35 4.27
C LEU A 49 24.00 4.06 3.48
N ASP A 50 25.26 3.77 3.79
CA ASP A 50 26.37 4.16 2.94
C ASP A 50 26.51 3.23 1.72
N LYS A 51 27.43 3.56 0.83
CA LYS A 51 27.65 2.79 -0.40
C LYS A 51 27.98 1.32 -0.13
N ASN A 52 28.85 1.06 0.85
CA ASN A 52 29.27 -0.32 1.16
C ASN A 52 28.13 -1.14 1.73
N ALA A 53 27.30 -0.53 2.61
CA ALA A 53 26.11 -1.17 3.14
C ALA A 53 25.07 -1.44 2.05
N CYS A 54 24.87 -0.53 1.09
CA CYS A 54 24.01 -0.74 -0.07
C CYS A 54 24.49 -1.91 -0.93
N GLU A 55 25.79 -1.96 -1.24
CA GLU A 55 26.38 -3.06 -2.03
C GLU A 55 26.25 -4.41 -1.31
N ALA A 56 26.52 -4.46 -0.02
CA ALA A 56 26.34 -5.66 0.80
C ALA A 56 24.89 -6.12 0.85
N ALA A 57 23.93 -5.19 1.01
CA ALA A 57 22.52 -5.50 0.97
C ALA A 57 22.06 -6.04 -0.39
N CYS A 58 22.45 -5.41 -1.49
CA CYS A 58 22.16 -5.93 -2.82
C CYS A 58 22.68 -7.35 -3.03
N LYS A 59 23.90 -7.63 -2.57
CA LYS A 59 24.49 -8.97 -2.65
C LYS A 59 23.69 -9.96 -1.82
N ALA A 60 23.35 -9.62 -0.58
CA ALA A 60 22.56 -10.48 0.29
C ALA A 60 21.21 -10.85 -0.35
N TRP A 61 20.55 -9.88 -1.01
CA TRP A 61 19.32 -10.16 -1.74
C TRP A 61 19.53 -11.09 -2.93
N GLN A 62 20.56 -10.87 -3.74
CA GLN A 62 20.90 -11.74 -4.87
C GLN A 62 21.20 -13.17 -4.41
N ASP A 63 21.97 -13.32 -3.32
CA ASP A 63 22.26 -14.63 -2.72
C ASP A 63 20.97 -15.29 -2.26
N TYR A 64 20.06 -14.56 -1.61
CA TYR A 64 18.76 -15.05 -1.16
C TYR A 64 17.87 -15.56 -2.33
N GLN A 65 17.80 -14.80 -3.42
CA GLN A 65 17.04 -15.18 -4.64
C GLN A 65 17.55 -16.51 -5.24
N ASN A 66 18.85 -16.77 -5.17
CA ASN A 66 19.46 -17.99 -5.71
C ASN A 66 19.18 -19.26 -4.88
N HIS A 67 18.69 -19.12 -3.64
CA HIS A 67 18.36 -20.26 -2.77
C HIS A 67 16.92 -20.77 -2.92
N GLY A 68 16.13 -20.23 -3.85
CA GLY A 68 14.82 -20.77 -4.23
C GLY A 68 13.69 -20.45 -3.28
N HIS A 69 13.83 -19.39 -2.51
CA HIS A 69 12.77 -18.87 -1.65
C HIS A 69 11.59 -18.33 -2.46
N LYS A 70 10.38 -18.50 -1.97
CA LYS A 70 9.19 -17.96 -2.62
C LYS A 70 9.02 -16.48 -2.31
N VAL A 71 9.23 -15.67 -3.33
CA VAL A 71 9.08 -14.21 -3.28
C VAL A 71 7.82 -13.81 -4.02
N VAL A 72 6.97 -13.00 -3.41
CA VAL A 72 5.72 -12.49 -4.02
C VAL A 72 5.75 -10.96 -4.07
N LYS A 73 5.33 -10.39 -5.18
CA LYS A 73 5.02 -8.97 -5.29
C LYS A 73 3.53 -8.76 -5.11
N PHE A 74 3.13 -8.14 -4.01
CA PHE A 74 1.74 -7.83 -3.66
C PHE A 74 1.42 -6.38 -4.03
N VAL A 75 0.43 -6.20 -4.91
CA VAL A 75 0.07 -4.91 -5.47
C VAL A 75 -1.42 -4.62 -5.23
N PRO A 76 -1.75 -3.74 -4.27
CA PRO A 76 -3.12 -3.22 -4.15
C PRO A 76 -3.54 -2.48 -5.42
N ALA A 77 -4.55 -2.97 -6.13
CA ALA A 77 -4.96 -2.46 -7.44
C ALA A 77 -6.48 -2.24 -7.59
N SER A 78 -7.24 -2.30 -6.49
CA SER A 78 -8.71 -2.14 -6.52
C SER A 78 -9.19 -0.70 -6.68
N GLY A 79 -8.30 0.31 -6.54
CA GLY A 79 -8.67 1.72 -6.59
C GLY A 79 -9.16 2.16 -7.96
N ALA A 80 -10.40 2.66 -8.06
CA ALA A 80 -10.94 3.26 -9.27
C ALA A 80 -10.17 4.53 -9.66
N ALA A 81 -10.01 4.75 -10.97
CA ALA A 81 -9.33 5.93 -11.49
C ALA A 81 -10.19 7.22 -11.46
N SER A 82 -11.43 7.16 -10.99
CA SER A 82 -12.37 8.30 -11.00
C SER A 82 -11.80 9.57 -10.32
N ARG A 83 -10.98 9.41 -9.26
CA ARG A 83 -10.31 10.55 -8.62
C ARG A 83 -9.24 11.18 -9.52
N MET A 84 -8.56 10.38 -10.33
CA MET A 84 -7.53 10.82 -11.27
C MET A 84 -8.13 11.75 -12.36
N PHE A 85 -9.39 11.52 -12.72
CA PHE A 85 -10.11 12.27 -13.75
C PHE A 85 -11.13 13.27 -13.19
N LYS A 86 -11.07 13.60 -11.89
CA LYS A 86 -12.05 14.48 -11.24
C LYS A 86 -12.26 15.80 -11.99
N ASP A 87 -11.19 16.45 -12.40
CA ASP A 87 -11.24 17.74 -13.08
C ASP A 87 -11.77 17.63 -14.51
N LEU A 88 -11.45 16.54 -15.22
CA LEU A 88 -12.06 16.28 -16.55
C LEU A 88 -13.53 15.93 -16.44
N PHE A 89 -14.00 15.24 -15.40
CA PHE A 89 -15.42 15.04 -15.15
C PHE A 89 -16.12 16.36 -14.84
N ALA A 90 -15.49 17.26 -14.08
CA ALA A 90 -16.02 18.58 -13.80
C ALA A 90 -16.14 19.43 -15.08
N PHE A 91 -15.14 19.38 -15.96
CA PHE A 91 -15.17 20.01 -17.26
C PHE A 91 -16.29 19.44 -18.15
N LEU A 92 -16.38 18.10 -18.26
CA LEU A 92 -17.38 17.42 -19.10
C LEU A 92 -18.81 17.79 -18.69
N ASN A 93 -19.09 17.84 -17.39
CA ASN A 93 -20.42 18.11 -16.83
C ASN A 93 -20.69 19.59 -16.56
N GLY A 94 -19.68 20.46 -16.71
CA GLY A 94 -19.79 21.90 -16.51
C GLY A 94 -20.43 22.63 -17.70
N ASN A 95 -20.55 23.94 -17.58
CA ASN A 95 -21.17 24.79 -18.61
C ASN A 95 -20.18 25.31 -19.67
N ASN A 96 -18.88 25.17 -19.44
CA ASN A 96 -17.85 25.70 -20.34
C ASN A 96 -17.58 24.72 -21.47
N GLU A 97 -17.62 25.20 -22.73
CA GLU A 97 -17.35 24.38 -23.91
C GLU A 97 -15.86 24.32 -24.27
N ALA A 98 -15.05 25.29 -23.79
CA ALA A 98 -13.62 25.36 -24.00
C ALA A 98 -12.86 25.30 -22.67
N PRO A 99 -11.58 24.84 -22.67
CA PRO A 99 -10.73 24.80 -21.48
C PRO A 99 -10.51 26.18 -20.85
N ILE A 100 -10.79 26.32 -19.55
CA ILE A 100 -10.64 27.58 -18.81
C ILE A 100 -9.56 27.47 -17.72
N SER A 101 -9.59 26.39 -16.92
CA SER A 101 -8.63 26.17 -15.85
C SER A 101 -7.24 25.84 -16.41
N ASP A 102 -6.21 26.11 -15.61
CA ASP A 102 -4.82 25.76 -15.99
C ASP A 102 -4.66 24.25 -16.19
N PHE A 103 -5.34 23.44 -15.38
CA PHE A 103 -5.36 21.99 -15.53
C PHE A 103 -5.93 21.55 -16.91
N GLU A 104 -7.07 22.11 -17.30
CA GLU A 104 -7.70 21.79 -18.59
C GLU A 104 -6.84 22.25 -19.76
N LYS A 105 -6.28 23.46 -19.69
CA LYS A 105 -5.36 23.99 -20.72
C LYS A 105 -4.11 23.14 -20.86
N GLU A 106 -3.50 22.76 -19.73
CA GLU A 106 -2.33 21.87 -19.72
C GLU A 106 -2.64 20.51 -20.35
N PHE A 107 -3.79 19.90 -19.98
CA PHE A 107 -4.23 18.62 -20.54
C PHE A 107 -4.35 18.70 -22.06
N PHE A 108 -5.09 19.63 -22.60
CA PHE A 108 -5.33 19.74 -24.05
C PHE A 108 -4.10 20.20 -24.83
N SER A 109 -3.29 21.11 -24.27
CA SER A 109 -2.05 21.57 -24.94
C SER A 109 -1.01 20.48 -25.06
N ASN A 110 -1.03 19.49 -24.16
CA ASN A 110 -0.07 18.38 -24.11
C ASN A 110 -0.73 17.01 -24.43
N ILE A 111 -1.90 16.99 -25.05
CA ILE A 111 -2.66 15.76 -25.25
C ILE A 111 -1.90 14.69 -26.03
N HIS A 112 -0.98 15.07 -26.91
CA HIS A 112 -0.12 14.19 -27.69
C HIS A 112 0.95 13.45 -26.88
N HIS A 113 1.27 13.95 -25.66
CA HIS A 113 2.26 13.37 -24.78
C HIS A 113 1.71 12.23 -23.90
N PHE A 114 0.38 12.05 -23.84
CA PHE A 114 -0.19 10.94 -23.09
C PHE A 114 -0.03 9.62 -23.84
N ALA A 115 0.38 8.59 -23.13
CA ALA A 115 0.51 7.23 -23.66
C ALA A 115 -0.78 6.64 -24.26
N PHE A 116 -1.91 7.18 -23.89
CA PHE A 116 -3.23 6.81 -24.43
C PHE A 116 -3.66 7.61 -25.68
N TYR A 117 -2.84 8.58 -26.14
CA TYR A 117 -3.23 9.46 -27.25
C TYR A 117 -3.64 8.68 -28.51
N GLU A 118 -2.84 7.73 -28.97
CA GLU A 118 -3.14 6.94 -30.18
C GLU A 118 -4.43 6.11 -30.03
N ALA A 119 -4.61 5.50 -28.86
CA ALA A 119 -5.83 4.76 -28.56
C ALA A 119 -7.08 5.67 -28.55
N LEU A 120 -6.94 6.87 -27.95
CA LEU A 120 -7.99 7.87 -27.90
C LEU A 120 -8.32 8.41 -29.30
N SER A 121 -7.29 8.73 -30.10
CA SER A 121 -7.46 9.24 -31.47
C SER A 121 -8.15 8.21 -32.36
N THR A 122 -7.74 6.95 -32.28
CA THR A 122 -8.40 5.85 -32.98
C THR A 122 -9.87 5.76 -32.58
N LYS A 123 -10.18 5.91 -31.31
CA LYS A 123 -11.54 5.82 -30.80
C LYS A 123 -12.40 7.03 -31.22
N CYS A 124 -11.82 8.23 -31.22
CA CYS A 124 -12.48 9.43 -31.77
C CYS A 124 -12.80 9.25 -33.27
N GLN A 125 -11.85 8.70 -34.02
CA GLN A 125 -12.08 8.41 -35.45
C GLN A 125 -13.21 7.40 -35.67
N GLN A 126 -13.33 6.37 -34.83
CA GLN A 126 -14.40 5.37 -34.89
C GLN A 126 -15.79 5.95 -34.56
N LEU A 127 -15.87 6.79 -33.53
CA LEU A 127 -17.16 7.30 -33.03
C LEU A 127 -17.63 8.56 -33.76
N GLU A 128 -16.69 9.46 -34.11
CA GLU A 128 -16.97 10.80 -34.60
C GLU A 128 -16.55 11.01 -36.06
N GLY A 129 -15.81 10.05 -36.65
CA GLY A 129 -15.24 10.18 -38.00
C GLY A 129 -14.11 11.20 -38.07
N LYS A 130 -13.53 11.64 -36.96
CA LYS A 130 -12.55 12.74 -36.84
C LYS A 130 -11.43 12.39 -35.88
N THR A 131 -10.25 12.95 -36.17
CA THR A 131 -9.11 12.88 -35.23
C THR A 131 -9.32 13.84 -34.05
N ILE A 132 -8.53 13.64 -32.97
CA ILE A 132 -8.53 14.55 -31.79
C ILE A 132 -8.28 15.99 -32.23
N ASP A 133 -7.27 16.21 -33.10
CA ASP A 133 -6.88 17.56 -33.54
C ASP A 133 -8.00 18.25 -34.32
N ALA A 134 -8.72 17.50 -35.16
CA ALA A 134 -9.88 18.04 -35.86
C ALA A 134 -11.02 18.41 -34.91
N LEU A 135 -11.27 17.58 -33.91
CA LEU A 135 -12.29 17.87 -32.88
C LEU A 135 -11.91 19.11 -32.04
N ILE A 136 -10.65 19.23 -31.65
CA ILE A 136 -10.14 20.39 -30.91
C ILE A 136 -10.22 21.65 -31.77
N ALA A 137 -9.83 21.61 -33.05
CA ALA A 137 -9.94 22.74 -33.98
C ALA A 137 -11.37 23.21 -34.18
N GLU A 138 -12.35 22.31 -34.04
CA GLU A 138 -13.78 22.63 -34.08
C GLU A 138 -14.35 23.10 -32.74
N GLY A 139 -13.52 23.19 -31.69
CA GLY A 139 -13.97 23.52 -30.31
C GLY A 139 -14.70 22.41 -29.58
N ARG A 140 -14.65 21.18 -30.08
CA ARG A 140 -15.36 20.00 -29.53
C ARG A 140 -14.56 19.30 -28.44
N TYR A 141 -14.04 20.06 -27.48
CA TYR A 141 -13.21 19.56 -26.38
C TYR A 141 -13.93 18.52 -25.52
N LYS A 142 -15.21 18.76 -25.20
CA LYS A 142 -16.03 17.80 -24.43
C LYS A 142 -16.20 16.45 -25.12
N THR A 143 -16.25 16.43 -26.44
CA THR A 143 -16.32 15.17 -27.21
C THR A 143 -15.08 14.32 -26.99
N VAL A 144 -13.89 14.95 -26.99
CA VAL A 144 -12.62 14.26 -26.71
C VAL A 144 -12.61 13.68 -25.30
N VAL A 145 -13.02 14.49 -24.28
CA VAL A 145 -13.09 14.04 -22.88
C VAL A 145 -14.15 12.93 -22.72
N ALA A 146 -15.31 13.06 -23.34
CA ALA A 146 -16.34 12.03 -23.31
C ALA A 146 -15.84 10.69 -23.92
N THR A 147 -15.10 10.76 -25.03
CA THR A 147 -14.48 9.58 -25.65
C THR A 147 -13.42 8.94 -24.75
N LEU A 148 -12.67 9.73 -23.97
CA LEU A 148 -11.72 9.21 -22.98
C LEU A 148 -12.45 8.50 -21.83
N LEU A 149 -13.45 9.13 -21.25
CA LEU A 149 -14.02 8.75 -19.96
C LEU A 149 -15.18 7.77 -20.04
N ASN A 150 -16.04 7.89 -21.05
CA ASN A 150 -17.29 7.13 -21.13
C ASN A 150 -17.10 5.71 -21.68
N LYS A 151 -18.08 4.83 -21.39
CA LYS A 151 -18.07 3.40 -21.73
C LYS A 151 -17.98 3.14 -23.25
N GLU A 152 -18.58 4.00 -24.05
CA GLU A 152 -18.55 3.93 -25.51
C GLU A 152 -17.16 4.25 -26.09
N GLY A 153 -16.38 5.00 -25.34
CA GLY A 153 -15.00 5.40 -25.64
C GLY A 153 -13.96 4.44 -25.06
N LEU A 154 -12.95 5.00 -24.36
CA LEU A 154 -11.92 4.22 -23.67
C LEU A 154 -12.34 3.74 -22.28
N ASN A 155 -13.45 4.21 -21.75
CA ASN A 155 -14.01 3.85 -20.43
C ASN A 155 -13.08 4.16 -19.25
N TYR A 156 -12.18 5.12 -19.39
CA TYR A 156 -11.19 5.45 -18.34
C TYR A 156 -11.82 5.98 -17.05
N GLY A 157 -13.03 6.53 -17.13
CA GLY A 157 -13.78 6.99 -15.97
C GLY A 157 -14.22 5.89 -15.03
N GLN A 158 -14.27 4.62 -15.47
CA GLN A 158 -14.71 3.48 -14.68
C GLN A 158 -13.60 2.43 -14.47
N LEU A 159 -12.56 2.43 -15.28
CA LEU A 159 -11.47 1.47 -15.15
C LEU A 159 -10.58 1.80 -13.91
N PRO A 160 -9.92 0.80 -13.31
CA PRO A 160 -8.94 1.01 -12.27
C PRO A 160 -7.64 1.53 -12.88
N LYS A 161 -6.84 2.29 -12.09
CA LYS A 161 -5.55 2.83 -12.53
C LYS A 161 -4.63 1.80 -13.16
N GLY A 162 -4.63 0.57 -12.65
CA GLY A 162 -3.77 -0.53 -13.12
C GLY A 162 -3.96 -0.90 -14.59
N LEU A 163 -5.07 -0.50 -15.22
CA LEU A 163 -5.42 -0.82 -16.61
C LEU A 163 -5.36 0.38 -17.57
N LEU A 164 -5.02 1.57 -17.10
CA LEU A 164 -4.84 2.76 -17.92
C LEU A 164 -3.45 2.78 -18.56
N LEU A 165 -3.31 3.31 -19.76
CA LEU A 165 -2.02 3.45 -20.41
C LEU A 165 -1.24 4.62 -19.78
N PHE A 166 -0.09 4.31 -19.15
CA PHE A 166 0.73 5.29 -18.43
C PHE A 166 1.97 5.71 -19.20
N HIS A 167 2.69 4.75 -19.81
CA HIS A 167 3.98 5.02 -20.44
C HIS A 167 4.03 4.53 -21.89
N SER A 168 4.66 5.30 -22.74
CA SER A 168 4.86 4.99 -24.16
C SER A 168 6.20 4.31 -24.40
N TYR A 169 6.23 3.34 -25.32
CA TYR A 169 7.41 2.63 -25.77
C TYR A 169 7.32 2.36 -27.27
N ASP A 170 8.44 2.08 -27.92
CA ASP A 170 8.49 1.74 -29.36
C ASP A 170 7.63 0.51 -29.69
N ASP A 171 7.50 -0.41 -28.75
CA ASP A 171 6.71 -1.65 -28.88
C ASP A 171 5.27 -1.54 -28.36
N GLY A 172 4.79 -0.33 -28.10
CA GLY A 172 3.44 0.01 -27.64
C GLY A 172 3.39 0.55 -26.21
N ALA A 173 2.25 1.14 -25.83
CA ALA A 173 2.08 1.69 -24.50
C ALA A 173 1.82 0.60 -23.43
N ARG A 174 2.27 0.86 -22.20
CA ARG A 174 2.07 -0.03 -21.05
C ARG A 174 1.19 0.58 -19.98
N THR A 175 0.48 -0.32 -19.30
CA THR A 175 -0.30 -0.02 -18.09
C THR A 175 0.56 -0.17 -16.83
N PRO A 176 0.14 0.40 -15.68
CA PRO A 176 0.81 0.16 -14.39
C PRO A 176 0.92 -1.33 -14.04
N MET A 177 -0.10 -2.14 -14.36
CA MET A 177 -0.03 -3.59 -14.18
C MET A 177 1.17 -4.18 -14.91
N GLU A 178 1.37 -3.81 -16.18
CA GLU A 178 2.51 -4.28 -16.99
C GLU A 178 3.85 -3.79 -16.43
N GLU A 179 3.91 -2.54 -15.93
CA GLU A 179 5.12 -2.03 -15.26
C GLU A 179 5.47 -2.81 -14.00
N HIS A 180 4.45 -3.25 -13.23
CA HIS A 180 4.67 -4.12 -12.09
C HIS A 180 5.17 -5.52 -12.46
N LEU A 181 4.81 -6.06 -13.64
CA LEU A 181 5.40 -7.31 -14.15
C LEU A 181 6.88 -7.12 -14.49
N VAL A 182 7.25 -6.01 -15.15
CA VAL A 182 8.65 -5.66 -15.43
C VAL A 182 9.44 -5.57 -14.13
N GLU A 183 8.93 -4.87 -13.13
CA GLU A 183 9.57 -4.75 -11.83
C GLU A 183 9.72 -6.11 -11.14
N ALA A 184 8.69 -6.96 -11.16
CA ALA A 184 8.75 -8.28 -10.55
C ALA A 184 9.84 -9.16 -11.18
N ALA A 185 9.98 -9.13 -12.51
CA ALA A 185 11.03 -9.84 -13.23
C ALA A 185 12.45 -9.36 -12.90
N ARG A 186 12.59 -8.14 -12.35
CA ARG A 186 13.89 -7.52 -12.13
C ARG A 186 14.38 -7.62 -10.69
N TYR A 187 13.50 -7.60 -9.68
CA TYR A 187 13.89 -7.65 -8.27
C TYR A 187 13.14 -8.65 -7.39
N ALA A 188 12.00 -9.18 -7.84
CA ALA A 188 11.15 -10.07 -7.06
C ALA A 188 11.02 -11.47 -7.68
N GLU A 189 11.90 -11.83 -8.61
CA GLU A 189 12.00 -13.18 -9.12
C GLU A 189 12.88 -14.06 -8.23
N SER A 190 12.65 -15.36 -8.23
CA SER A 190 13.49 -16.39 -7.63
C SER A 190 13.48 -17.62 -8.52
N ASN A 191 14.65 -18.18 -8.85
CA ASN A 191 14.78 -19.30 -9.76
C ASN A 191 14.05 -19.12 -11.11
N LYS A 192 14.12 -17.93 -11.67
CA LYS A 192 13.45 -17.53 -12.92
C LYS A 192 11.91 -17.62 -12.85
N GLN A 193 11.36 -17.55 -11.66
CA GLN A 193 9.92 -17.49 -11.43
C GLN A 193 9.58 -16.20 -10.66
N ALA A 194 8.66 -15.42 -11.19
CA ALA A 194 8.15 -14.20 -10.58
C ALA A 194 6.67 -14.36 -10.21
N HIS A 195 6.37 -14.28 -8.91
CA HIS A 195 5.00 -14.34 -8.42
C HIS A 195 4.48 -12.92 -8.20
N VAL A 196 3.35 -12.60 -8.82
CA VAL A 196 2.70 -11.29 -8.66
C VAL A 196 1.25 -11.48 -8.23
N HIS A 197 0.88 -10.86 -7.15
CA HIS A 197 -0.48 -10.89 -6.62
C HIS A 197 -1.11 -9.51 -6.66
N PHE A 198 -2.24 -9.38 -7.37
CA PHE A 198 -3.01 -8.14 -7.42
C PHE A 198 -4.29 -8.27 -6.59
N THR A 199 -4.56 -7.30 -5.72
CA THR A 199 -5.90 -7.19 -5.14
C THR A 199 -6.75 -6.27 -6.01
N VAL A 200 -7.88 -6.76 -6.48
CA VAL A 200 -8.73 -6.07 -7.46
C VAL A 200 -10.18 -6.02 -6.95
N SER A 201 -10.99 -5.14 -7.50
CA SER A 201 -12.43 -5.18 -7.28
C SER A 201 -13.09 -6.20 -8.23
N HIS A 202 -14.21 -6.76 -7.79
CA HIS A 202 -14.94 -7.81 -8.51
C HIS A 202 -15.25 -7.41 -9.96
N GLU A 203 -15.75 -6.20 -10.17
CA GLU A 203 -16.12 -5.66 -11.47
C GLU A 203 -14.93 -5.53 -12.44
N HIS A 204 -13.71 -5.46 -11.96
CA HIS A 204 -12.51 -5.29 -12.78
C HIS A 204 -11.70 -6.57 -12.99
N LEU A 205 -11.96 -7.63 -12.22
CA LEU A 205 -11.18 -8.87 -12.27
C LEU A 205 -11.06 -9.45 -13.68
N ALA A 206 -12.17 -9.45 -14.46
CA ALA A 206 -12.16 -9.98 -15.81
C ALA A 206 -11.23 -9.19 -16.75
N PHE A 207 -11.18 -7.85 -16.61
CA PHE A 207 -10.30 -7.00 -17.42
C PHE A 207 -8.81 -7.23 -17.08
N PHE A 208 -8.48 -7.39 -15.80
CA PHE A 208 -7.13 -7.73 -15.38
C PHE A 208 -6.68 -9.08 -15.93
N LYS A 209 -7.53 -10.12 -15.83
CA LYS A 209 -7.25 -11.46 -16.38
C LYS A 209 -7.04 -11.43 -17.89
N GLN A 210 -7.86 -10.66 -18.61
CA GLN A 210 -7.70 -10.50 -20.05
C GLN A 210 -6.37 -9.82 -20.39
N ARG A 211 -6.01 -8.75 -19.67
CA ARG A 211 -4.74 -8.04 -19.90
C ARG A 211 -3.54 -8.94 -19.63
N VAL A 212 -3.59 -9.79 -18.60
CA VAL A 212 -2.57 -10.81 -18.34
C VAL A 212 -2.46 -11.77 -19.50
N ALA A 213 -3.59 -12.36 -19.95
CA ALA A 213 -3.61 -13.29 -21.07
C ALA A 213 -2.98 -12.71 -22.34
N ASP A 214 -3.21 -11.42 -22.61
CA ASP A 214 -2.69 -10.72 -23.79
C ASP A 214 -1.18 -10.41 -23.71
N LYS A 215 -0.63 -10.28 -22.50
CA LYS A 215 0.70 -9.68 -22.30
C LYS A 215 1.74 -10.57 -21.63
N GLN A 216 1.34 -11.56 -20.84
CA GLN A 216 2.24 -12.38 -20.05
C GLN A 216 3.33 -13.04 -20.89
N ALA A 217 2.97 -13.69 -22.02
CA ALA A 217 3.93 -14.37 -22.89
C ALA A 217 5.00 -13.45 -23.46
N LYS A 218 4.63 -12.18 -23.78
CA LYS A 218 5.58 -11.15 -24.24
C LYS A 218 6.63 -10.85 -23.17
N PHE A 219 6.22 -10.65 -21.92
CA PHE A 219 7.12 -10.34 -20.82
C PHE A 219 7.95 -11.56 -20.40
N GLU A 220 7.38 -12.77 -20.40
CA GLU A 220 8.14 -14.01 -20.17
C GLU A 220 9.26 -14.17 -21.18
N GLY A 221 8.98 -13.94 -22.47
CA GLY A 221 10.00 -13.98 -23.52
C GLY A 221 11.05 -12.88 -23.39
N LYS A 222 10.64 -11.65 -22.99
CA LYS A 222 11.56 -10.50 -22.86
C LYS A 222 12.54 -10.68 -21.69
N PHE A 223 12.09 -11.20 -20.54
CA PHE A 223 12.88 -11.27 -19.32
C PHE A 223 13.43 -12.67 -18.99
N GLY A 224 13.02 -13.72 -19.73
CA GLY A 224 13.44 -15.09 -19.48
C GLY A 224 12.97 -15.67 -18.14
N VAL A 225 11.88 -15.14 -17.60
CA VAL A 225 11.23 -15.57 -16.36
C VAL A 225 9.84 -16.13 -16.65
N LYS A 226 9.33 -16.97 -15.76
CA LYS A 226 7.93 -17.41 -15.76
C LYS A 226 7.14 -16.60 -14.75
N PHE A 227 5.96 -16.10 -15.15
CA PHE A 227 5.07 -15.38 -14.26
C PHE A 227 3.99 -16.30 -13.72
N ASP A 228 3.84 -16.30 -12.40
CA ASP A 228 2.66 -16.82 -11.69
C ASP A 228 1.87 -15.60 -11.17
N ILE A 229 0.79 -15.27 -11.88
CA ILE A 229 -0.02 -14.07 -11.61
C ILE A 229 -1.34 -14.49 -10.98
N SER A 230 -1.56 -14.05 -9.75
CA SER A 230 -2.77 -14.35 -8.99
C SER A 230 -3.54 -13.09 -8.62
N PHE A 231 -4.82 -13.28 -8.32
CA PHE A 231 -5.74 -12.20 -7.97
C PHE A 231 -6.55 -12.57 -6.74
N SER A 232 -6.83 -11.57 -5.91
CA SER A 232 -7.85 -11.67 -4.86
C SER A 232 -8.71 -10.41 -4.83
N GLU A 233 -9.88 -10.55 -4.24
CA GLU A 233 -10.78 -9.44 -3.95
C GLU A 233 -10.74 -9.17 -2.44
N GLN A 234 -11.01 -7.93 -2.03
CA GLN A 234 -11.22 -7.66 -0.61
C GLN A 234 -12.33 -8.56 -0.08
N LYS A 235 -12.08 -9.25 1.02
CA LYS A 235 -13.06 -10.20 1.59
C LYS A 235 -14.29 -9.45 2.10
N PRO A 236 -15.52 -9.87 1.74
CA PRO A 236 -16.76 -9.27 2.25
C PRO A 236 -16.87 -9.29 3.79
N SER A 237 -16.20 -10.25 4.45
CA SER A 237 -16.12 -10.36 5.91
C SER A 237 -15.36 -9.20 6.57
N THR A 238 -14.57 -8.45 5.80
CA THR A 238 -13.85 -7.25 6.27
C THR A 238 -14.65 -5.96 6.11
N ASP A 239 -15.82 -6.00 5.47
CA ASP A 239 -16.69 -4.83 5.37
C ASP A 239 -17.11 -4.36 6.74
N THR A 240 -17.25 -3.05 6.91
CA THR A 240 -17.70 -2.44 8.15
C THR A 240 -19.13 -1.89 8.02
N ILE A 241 -19.89 -1.95 9.12
CA ILE A 241 -21.21 -1.34 9.17
C ILE A 241 -21.10 0.18 9.11
N ALA A 242 -21.99 0.83 8.36
CA ALA A 242 -22.15 2.29 8.40
C ALA A 242 -23.20 2.68 9.43
N VAL A 243 -23.04 3.86 10.03
CA VAL A 243 -24.02 4.39 11.00
C VAL A 243 -24.45 5.81 10.62
N ASN A 244 -25.64 6.21 11.07
CA ASN A 244 -26.10 7.58 11.06
C ASN A 244 -25.25 8.46 12.00
N LEU A 245 -25.42 9.78 11.96
CA LEU A 245 -24.68 10.70 12.83
C LEU A 245 -24.91 10.45 14.34
N ASP A 246 -26.06 9.86 14.70
CA ASP A 246 -26.44 9.46 16.07
C ASP A 246 -25.94 8.08 16.47
N ASN A 247 -25.07 7.44 15.67
CA ASN A 247 -24.54 6.08 15.87
C ASN A 247 -25.55 4.93 15.69
N THR A 248 -26.76 5.19 15.23
CA THR A 248 -27.68 4.10 14.86
C THR A 248 -27.27 3.50 13.50
N PRO A 249 -27.47 2.18 13.27
CA PRO A 249 -27.15 1.56 11.99
C PRO A 249 -27.80 2.27 10.80
N PHE A 250 -26.98 2.60 9.79
CA PHE A 250 -27.47 3.22 8.57
C PHE A 250 -28.20 2.17 7.70
N ARG A 251 -29.39 2.52 7.22
CA ARG A 251 -30.18 1.61 6.39
C ARG A 251 -30.38 2.16 4.99
N ASN A 252 -30.29 1.24 4.03
CA ASN A 252 -30.68 1.47 2.65
C ASN A 252 -32.21 1.68 2.54
N GLU A 253 -32.68 2.07 1.37
CA GLU A 253 -34.12 2.30 1.10
C GLU A 253 -34.98 1.03 1.28
N ASP A 254 -34.40 -0.14 1.03
CA ASP A 254 -35.03 -1.45 1.22
C ASP A 254 -35.02 -1.92 2.69
N GLY A 255 -34.46 -1.11 3.60
CA GLY A 255 -34.34 -1.40 5.02
C GLY A 255 -33.13 -2.24 5.42
N SER A 256 -32.34 -2.75 4.48
CA SER A 256 -31.11 -3.50 4.75
C SER A 256 -30.04 -2.61 5.37
N LEU A 257 -29.09 -3.21 6.12
CA LEU A 257 -27.92 -2.51 6.63
C LEU A 257 -27.00 -2.06 5.50
N LEU A 258 -26.41 -0.88 5.63
CA LEU A 258 -25.34 -0.45 4.74
C LEU A 258 -24.01 -0.94 5.27
N PHE A 259 -23.30 -1.73 4.48
CA PHE A 259 -21.91 -2.09 4.67
C PHE A 259 -21.01 -1.32 3.69
N ARG A 260 -19.80 -1.04 4.11
CA ARG A 260 -18.80 -0.35 3.29
C ARG A 260 -17.46 -1.07 3.36
N PRO A 261 -16.67 -1.03 2.26
CA PRO A 261 -15.29 -1.45 2.32
C PRO A 261 -14.53 -0.71 3.43
N ALA A 262 -13.76 -1.44 4.20
CA ALA A 262 -13.06 -0.94 5.39
C ALA A 262 -11.71 -0.24 5.09
N GLY A 263 -11.46 0.15 3.85
CA GLY A 263 -10.20 0.72 3.41
C GLY A 263 -9.11 -0.33 3.15
N HIS A 264 -7.87 0.13 2.91
CA HIS A 264 -6.77 -0.78 2.61
C HIS A 264 -6.33 -1.66 3.79
N GLY A 265 -6.76 -1.35 5.01
CA GLY A 265 -6.50 -2.18 6.19
C GLY A 265 -7.13 -3.57 6.10
N ALA A 266 -8.25 -3.71 5.39
CA ALA A 266 -8.86 -5.00 5.10
C ALA A 266 -7.93 -5.97 4.35
N LEU A 267 -6.97 -5.45 3.59
CA LEU A 267 -6.05 -6.25 2.78
C LEU A 267 -5.02 -7.03 3.59
N ILE A 268 -4.96 -6.83 4.92
CA ILE A 268 -4.12 -7.69 5.78
C ILE A 268 -4.58 -9.15 5.69
N GLU A 269 -5.88 -9.41 5.52
CA GLU A 269 -6.38 -10.77 5.34
C GLU A 269 -6.01 -11.36 3.97
N ASN A 270 -5.95 -10.53 2.91
CA ASN A 270 -5.46 -10.96 1.60
C ASN A 270 -3.96 -11.28 1.65
N LEU A 271 -3.19 -10.46 2.38
CA LEU A 271 -1.76 -10.71 2.60
C LEU A 271 -1.52 -11.99 3.42
N ASN A 272 -2.37 -12.23 4.43
CA ASN A 272 -2.32 -13.41 5.29
C ASN A 272 -2.57 -14.73 4.54
N ASP A 273 -3.32 -14.69 3.43
CA ASP A 273 -3.60 -15.87 2.61
C ASP A 273 -2.42 -16.25 1.68
N LEU A 274 -1.37 -15.42 1.59
CA LEU A 274 -0.24 -15.70 0.70
C LEU A 274 0.72 -16.71 1.33
N ASP A 275 1.06 -17.74 0.57
CA ASP A 275 2.21 -18.59 0.89
C ASP A 275 3.48 -17.98 0.27
N ALA A 276 4.25 -17.27 1.08
CA ALA A 276 5.51 -16.63 0.67
C ALA A 276 6.46 -16.51 1.87
N GLU A 277 7.76 -16.54 1.62
CA GLU A 277 8.78 -16.14 2.59
C GLU A 277 8.89 -14.61 2.64
N ILE A 278 9.01 -13.99 1.46
CA ILE A 278 9.18 -12.54 1.30
C ILE A 278 8.07 -11.96 0.41
N VAL A 279 7.52 -10.83 0.83
CA VAL A 279 6.50 -10.09 0.08
C VAL A 279 6.93 -8.64 -0.11
N PHE A 280 7.04 -8.20 -1.38
CA PHE A 280 7.16 -6.79 -1.72
C PHE A 280 5.78 -6.15 -1.83
N ILE A 281 5.55 -5.03 -1.18
CA ILE A 281 4.30 -4.26 -1.27
C ILE A 281 4.59 -2.90 -1.90
N LYS A 282 3.84 -2.56 -2.95
CA LYS A 282 3.94 -1.28 -3.64
C LYS A 282 2.58 -0.91 -4.25
N ASN A 283 2.22 0.37 -4.19
CA ASN A 283 0.97 0.85 -4.81
C ASN A 283 1.02 0.73 -6.33
N ILE A 284 -0.15 0.43 -6.92
CA ILE A 284 -0.31 0.20 -8.37
C ILE A 284 0.17 1.39 -9.22
N ASP A 285 0.02 2.62 -8.75
CA ASP A 285 0.30 3.84 -9.52
C ASP A 285 1.71 4.41 -9.31
N ASN A 286 2.51 3.83 -8.40
CA ASN A 286 3.90 4.25 -8.20
C ASN A 286 4.84 3.48 -9.13
N VAL A 287 4.84 3.82 -10.40
CA VAL A 287 5.65 3.18 -11.44
C VAL A 287 6.31 4.24 -12.33
N VAL A 288 7.43 3.88 -12.95
CA VAL A 288 8.17 4.74 -13.87
C VAL A 288 8.48 4.00 -15.17
N PRO A 289 8.76 4.70 -16.29
CA PRO A 289 9.20 4.06 -17.52
C PRO A 289 10.57 3.40 -17.37
N ASP A 290 10.89 2.47 -18.30
CA ASP A 290 12.11 1.63 -18.26
C ASP A 290 13.39 2.45 -18.07
N ARG A 291 13.49 3.65 -18.66
CA ARG A 291 14.67 4.54 -18.55
C ARG A 291 15.00 4.99 -17.13
N LEU A 292 14.00 5.02 -16.22
CA LEU A 292 14.17 5.45 -14.82
C LEU A 292 14.09 4.29 -13.82
N LYS A 293 13.86 3.06 -14.30
CA LYS A 293 13.52 1.92 -13.44
C LYS A 293 14.72 1.36 -12.65
N GLU A 294 15.94 1.58 -13.14
CA GLU A 294 17.17 1.02 -12.52
C GLU A 294 17.35 1.47 -11.07
N GLU A 295 17.07 2.72 -10.78
CA GLU A 295 17.20 3.24 -9.41
C GLU A 295 16.15 2.61 -8.49
N THR A 296 14.89 2.50 -8.94
CA THR A 296 13.83 1.79 -8.21
C THR A 296 14.22 0.33 -7.94
N ILE A 297 14.72 -0.38 -8.95
CA ILE A 297 15.14 -1.78 -8.83
C ILE A 297 16.25 -1.92 -7.80
N SER A 298 17.31 -1.09 -7.90
CA SER A 298 18.43 -1.11 -6.97
C SER A 298 17.97 -0.91 -5.53
N TRP A 299 17.14 0.08 -5.26
CA TRP A 299 16.66 0.34 -3.91
C TRP A 299 15.71 -0.75 -3.39
N LYS A 300 14.91 -1.38 -4.26
CA LYS A 300 14.12 -2.56 -3.89
C LYS A 300 15.01 -3.72 -3.45
N MET A 301 16.11 -3.96 -4.15
CA MET A 301 17.08 -4.99 -3.77
C MET A 301 17.79 -4.64 -2.45
N ILE A 302 18.13 -3.36 -2.24
CA ILE A 302 18.77 -2.88 -1.01
C ILE A 302 17.88 -3.11 0.20
N ILE A 303 16.61 -2.64 0.17
CA ILE A 303 15.71 -2.83 1.31
C ILE A 303 15.38 -4.30 1.56
N ALA A 304 15.30 -5.12 0.51
CA ALA A 304 15.12 -6.56 0.63
C ALA A 304 16.35 -7.25 1.23
N GLY A 305 17.56 -6.90 0.80
CA GLY A 305 18.79 -7.42 1.38
C GLY A 305 18.96 -7.02 2.84
N LYS A 306 18.59 -5.79 3.22
CA LYS A 306 18.55 -5.38 4.62
C LYS A 306 17.58 -6.26 5.43
N LEU A 307 16.39 -6.54 4.88
CA LEU A 307 15.40 -7.41 5.52
C LEU A 307 15.95 -8.81 5.78
N VAL A 308 16.46 -9.49 4.74
CA VAL A 308 16.90 -10.89 4.88
C VAL A 308 18.10 -11.02 5.82
N THR A 309 19.02 -10.04 5.83
CA THR A 309 20.13 -10.01 6.79
C THR A 309 19.65 -9.86 8.23
N LEU A 310 18.66 -9.01 8.49
CA LEU A 310 18.08 -8.85 9.83
C LEU A 310 17.30 -10.09 10.26
N GLN A 311 16.55 -10.68 9.34
CA GLN A 311 15.78 -11.90 9.59
C GLN A 311 16.70 -13.07 9.94
N GLU A 312 17.80 -13.25 9.23
CA GLU A 312 18.79 -14.32 9.50
C GLU A 312 19.37 -14.20 10.92
N ARG A 313 19.74 -12.97 11.32
CA ARG A 313 20.22 -12.71 12.70
C ARG A 313 19.11 -12.98 13.73
N ALA A 314 17.89 -12.52 13.49
CA ALA A 314 16.76 -12.74 14.39
C ALA A 314 16.47 -14.25 14.54
N PHE A 315 16.53 -15.01 13.45
CA PHE A 315 16.31 -16.47 13.48
C PHE A 315 17.42 -17.19 14.25
N ALA A 316 18.67 -16.81 14.07
CA ALA A 316 19.77 -17.35 14.87
C ALA A 316 19.57 -17.12 16.38
N TYR A 317 19.14 -15.92 16.76
CA TYR A 317 18.83 -15.60 18.16
C TYR A 317 17.59 -16.37 18.68
N LEU A 318 16.55 -16.56 17.86
CA LEU A 318 15.37 -17.33 18.24
C LEU A 318 15.70 -18.79 18.49
N HIS A 319 16.54 -19.42 17.65
CA HIS A 319 17.03 -20.79 17.90
C HIS A 319 17.79 -20.87 19.24
N LYS A 320 18.67 -19.91 19.51
CA LYS A 320 19.44 -19.85 20.74
C LYS A 320 18.56 -19.68 21.99
N LEU A 321 17.56 -18.79 21.91
CA LEU A 321 16.58 -18.59 22.98
C LEU A 321 15.71 -19.83 23.21
N GLU A 322 15.35 -20.57 22.17
CA GLU A 322 14.57 -21.82 22.27
C GLU A 322 15.36 -22.94 22.97
N GLU A 323 16.68 -22.98 22.82
CA GLU A 323 17.55 -23.93 23.54
C GLU A 323 17.54 -23.72 25.07
N GLY A 324 17.17 -22.52 25.52
CA GLY A 324 16.96 -22.22 26.94
C GLY A 324 18.22 -22.14 27.81
N ASN A 325 19.41 -22.01 27.19
CA ASN A 325 20.71 -22.03 27.87
C ASN A 325 21.53 -20.75 27.64
N CYS A 326 20.89 -19.64 27.25
CA CYS A 326 21.55 -18.36 27.04
C CYS A 326 22.20 -17.85 28.33
N THR A 327 23.44 -17.44 28.23
CA THR A 327 24.13 -16.68 29.28
C THR A 327 23.59 -15.25 29.35
N HIS A 328 23.80 -14.56 30.46
CA HIS A 328 23.43 -13.16 30.61
C HIS A 328 24.01 -12.27 29.49
N SER A 329 25.30 -12.45 29.16
CA SER A 329 25.96 -11.71 28.09
C SER A 329 25.34 -11.95 26.71
N GLU A 330 24.87 -13.17 26.42
CA GLU A 330 24.14 -13.46 25.17
C GLU A 330 22.75 -12.83 25.13
N LEU A 331 22.07 -12.75 26.27
CA LEU A 331 20.81 -12.04 26.38
C LEU A 331 20.98 -10.53 26.17
N GLU A 332 22.08 -9.96 26.69
CA GLU A 332 22.44 -8.55 26.45
C GLU A 332 22.72 -8.29 24.96
N GLU A 333 23.48 -9.16 24.29
CA GLU A 333 23.72 -9.07 22.84
C GLU A 333 22.39 -9.10 22.02
N ILE A 334 21.48 -9.98 22.39
CA ILE A 334 20.15 -10.07 21.74
C ILE A 334 19.31 -8.83 22.02
N LEU A 335 19.41 -8.29 23.25
CA LEU A 335 18.73 -7.04 23.61
C LEU A 335 19.28 -5.85 22.82
N GLU A 336 20.60 -5.74 22.67
CA GLU A 336 21.22 -4.71 21.84
C GLU A 336 20.74 -4.80 20.38
N PHE A 337 20.63 -5.99 19.81
CA PHE A 337 20.06 -6.19 18.47
C PHE A 337 18.60 -5.70 18.40
N LEU A 338 17.77 -6.04 19.38
CA LEU A 338 16.37 -5.60 19.42
C LEU A 338 16.26 -4.08 19.51
N GLN A 339 17.10 -3.44 20.32
CA GLN A 339 17.05 -1.99 20.53
C GLN A 339 17.69 -1.19 19.39
N ASN A 340 18.86 -1.61 18.92
CA ASN A 340 19.66 -0.84 17.96
C ASN A 340 19.29 -1.14 16.51
N ASP A 341 19.11 -2.42 16.16
CA ASP A 341 18.80 -2.82 14.77
C ASP A 341 17.30 -2.81 14.48
N LEU A 342 16.44 -3.14 15.47
CA LEU A 342 14.98 -3.20 15.30
C LEU A 342 14.24 -2.01 15.95
N SER A 343 14.98 -1.11 16.61
CA SER A 343 14.44 0.11 17.26
C SER A 343 13.23 -0.18 18.17
N CYS A 344 13.29 -1.31 18.91
CA CYS A 344 12.26 -1.67 19.89
C CYS A 344 12.80 -1.52 21.30
N GLU A 345 12.28 -0.53 22.02
CA GLU A 345 12.78 -0.16 23.38
C GLU A 345 11.74 -0.50 24.46
N LYS A 346 12.23 -0.92 25.62
CA LYS A 346 11.43 -1.11 26.83
C LYS A 346 12.12 -0.38 27.99
N HIS A 347 11.46 0.61 28.53
CA HIS A 347 12.07 1.50 29.56
C HIS A 347 12.50 0.79 30.83
N ASP A 348 11.79 -0.27 31.23
CA ASP A 348 12.04 -1.03 32.47
C ASP A 348 12.76 -2.37 32.23
N VAL A 349 13.41 -2.54 31.08
CA VAL A 349 14.06 -3.81 30.69
C VAL A 349 15.13 -4.26 31.69
N THR A 350 15.85 -3.33 32.31
CA THR A 350 16.89 -3.60 33.32
C THR A 350 16.33 -4.20 34.61
N SER A 351 15.02 -4.18 34.84
CA SER A 351 14.37 -4.80 35.99
C SER A 351 14.10 -6.29 35.79
N LEU A 352 14.27 -6.82 34.56
CA LEU A 352 14.02 -8.21 34.24
C LEU A 352 15.20 -9.08 34.65
N ASN A 353 14.91 -10.24 35.26
CA ASN A 353 15.92 -11.30 35.42
C ASN A 353 16.10 -12.04 34.08
N ASP A 354 17.14 -12.88 33.97
CA ASP A 354 17.50 -13.55 32.71
C ASP A 354 16.35 -14.38 32.11
N THR A 355 15.56 -15.08 32.92
CA THR A 355 14.40 -15.83 32.44
C THR A 355 13.34 -14.92 31.83
N ALA A 356 12.96 -13.86 32.52
CA ALA A 356 11.98 -12.90 32.04
C ALA A 356 12.50 -12.12 30.83
N LEU A 357 13.80 -11.83 30.78
CA LEU A 357 14.46 -11.19 29.64
C LEU A 357 14.44 -12.11 28.42
N ALA A 358 14.78 -13.39 28.57
CA ALA A 358 14.73 -14.37 27.49
C ALA A 358 13.32 -14.51 26.91
N GLU A 359 12.28 -14.60 27.77
CA GLU A 359 10.88 -14.64 27.31
C GLU A 359 10.47 -13.35 26.58
N TYR A 360 10.87 -12.18 27.07
CA TYR A 360 10.60 -10.90 26.42
C TYR A 360 11.25 -10.84 25.04
N LEU A 361 12.54 -11.18 24.94
CA LEU A 361 13.30 -11.18 23.69
C LEU A 361 12.68 -12.15 22.66
N TYR A 362 12.34 -13.38 23.10
CA TYR A 362 11.67 -14.36 22.23
C TYR A 362 10.35 -13.82 21.67
N LYS A 363 9.49 -13.26 22.52
CA LYS A 363 8.20 -12.68 22.09
C LYS A 363 8.35 -11.50 21.14
N LYS A 364 9.41 -10.70 21.30
CA LYS A 364 9.65 -9.55 20.43
C LYS A 364 10.30 -9.92 19.12
N LEU A 365 11.18 -10.91 19.09
CA LEU A 365 11.85 -11.35 17.86
C LEU A 365 10.96 -12.25 16.99
N ASN A 366 10.14 -13.13 17.60
CA ASN A 366 9.26 -14.05 16.89
C ASN A 366 7.99 -13.36 16.39
N ARG A 367 8.15 -12.44 15.45
CA ARG A 367 7.10 -11.63 14.83
C ARG A 367 7.36 -11.47 13.35
N PRO A 368 6.34 -11.16 12.53
CA PRO A 368 6.57 -10.72 11.16
C PRO A 368 7.52 -9.52 11.15
N MET A 369 8.32 -9.40 10.10
CA MET A 369 9.30 -8.32 9.97
C MET A 369 9.08 -7.55 8.67
N ARG A 370 9.33 -6.24 8.69
CA ARG A 370 9.31 -5.42 7.46
C ARG A 370 10.44 -4.40 7.47
N VAL A 371 10.95 -4.13 6.28
CA VAL A 371 11.79 -2.96 6.00
C VAL A 371 11.00 -2.04 5.07
N CYS A 372 10.88 -0.77 5.45
CA CYS A 372 10.11 0.23 4.71
C CYS A 372 11.05 1.32 4.21
N GLY A 373 11.04 1.58 2.90
CA GLY A 373 11.66 2.76 2.32
C GLY A 373 10.96 4.02 2.79
N MET A 374 11.74 5.01 3.23
CA MET A 374 11.25 6.32 3.63
C MET A 374 11.92 7.38 2.77
N VAL A 375 11.15 8.29 2.22
CA VAL A 375 11.66 9.40 1.40
C VAL A 375 11.67 10.70 2.20
N LYS A 376 12.60 11.59 1.88
CA LYS A 376 12.63 12.94 2.49
C LYS A 376 11.33 13.67 2.19
N ASN A 377 10.78 14.32 3.21
CA ASN A 377 9.54 15.07 3.09
C ASN A 377 9.75 16.33 2.23
N VAL A 378 8.99 16.43 1.16
CA VAL A 378 8.97 17.57 0.23
C VAL A 378 7.59 18.23 0.14
N GLY A 379 6.74 18.00 1.17
CA GLY A 379 5.38 18.53 1.24
C GLY A 379 4.31 17.59 0.68
N GLU A 380 4.64 16.35 0.37
CA GLU A 380 3.64 15.35 -0.05
C GLU A 380 2.74 14.93 1.12
N PRO A 381 1.42 14.80 0.89
CA PRO A 381 0.51 14.27 1.89
C PRO A 381 0.69 12.76 2.04
N GLY A 382 0.70 12.27 3.26
CA GLY A 382 0.80 10.84 3.55
C GLY A 382 1.16 10.57 4.99
N GLY A 383 1.29 9.29 5.34
CA GLY A 383 1.78 8.85 6.63
C GLY A 383 3.28 9.08 6.77
N GLY A 384 3.72 9.32 8.00
CA GLY A 384 5.13 9.51 8.35
C GLY A 384 5.66 8.41 9.27
N PRO A 385 6.99 8.30 9.35
CA PRO A 385 7.66 7.38 10.29
C PRO A 385 7.77 8.01 11.69
N PHE A 386 7.35 7.24 12.71
CA PHE A 386 7.38 7.66 14.12
C PHE A 386 7.88 6.55 15.01
N LEU A 387 8.37 6.93 16.20
CA LEU A 387 8.51 6.09 17.36
C LEU A 387 7.26 6.26 18.21
N ALA A 388 6.49 5.19 18.39
CA ALA A 388 5.22 5.22 19.09
C ALA A 388 5.16 4.14 20.17
N TYR A 389 4.38 4.41 21.23
CA TYR A 389 4.12 3.44 22.28
C TYR A 389 3.16 2.36 21.81
N ASN A 390 3.55 1.11 22.04
CA ASN A 390 2.73 -0.06 21.85
C ASN A 390 1.84 -0.32 23.08
N GLN A 391 0.83 -1.18 22.91
CA GLN A 391 -0.08 -1.55 24.01
C GLN A 391 0.62 -2.21 25.20
N ASP A 392 1.76 -2.88 24.98
CA ASP A 392 2.58 -3.51 26.02
C ASP A 392 3.61 -2.56 26.68
N GLY A 393 3.50 -1.25 26.38
CA GLY A 393 4.38 -0.21 26.94
C GLY A 393 5.76 -0.12 26.31
N THR A 394 6.08 -0.94 25.31
CA THR A 394 7.30 -0.77 24.52
C THR A 394 7.15 0.35 23.50
N VAL A 395 8.26 0.89 23.02
CA VAL A 395 8.32 1.87 21.94
C VAL A 395 8.90 1.20 20.71
N SER A 396 8.29 1.37 19.56
CA SER A 396 8.79 0.84 18.28
C SER A 396 8.47 1.76 17.10
N LEU A 397 9.08 1.45 15.96
CA LEU A 397 8.85 2.18 14.72
C LEU A 397 7.47 1.87 14.15
N GLN A 398 6.70 2.91 13.84
CA GLN A 398 5.36 2.82 13.26
C GLN A 398 5.17 3.87 12.17
N ILE A 399 4.32 3.55 11.18
CA ILE A 399 3.87 4.48 10.16
C ILE A 399 2.51 5.03 10.60
N LEU A 400 2.39 6.34 10.76
CA LEU A 400 1.16 6.98 11.24
C LEU A 400 0.65 8.01 10.24
N GLU A 401 -0.66 8.04 10.08
CA GLU A 401 -1.38 9.08 9.34
C GLU A 401 -1.65 10.29 10.24
N SER A 402 -1.75 11.48 9.65
CA SER A 402 -2.03 12.72 10.41
C SER A 402 -3.34 12.68 11.22
N SER A 403 -4.30 11.84 10.81
CA SER A 403 -5.56 11.62 11.53
C SER A 403 -5.40 10.86 12.85
N GLN A 404 -4.31 10.14 13.03
CA GLN A 404 -4.01 9.34 14.22
C GLN A 404 -3.27 10.14 15.31
N ILE A 405 -2.97 11.42 15.02
CA ILE A 405 -2.20 12.32 15.90
C ILE A 405 -3.14 13.39 16.45
N ASP A 406 -3.08 13.61 17.77
CA ASP A 406 -3.88 14.65 18.43
C ASP A 406 -3.40 16.05 18.04
N LYS A 407 -4.16 16.72 17.17
CA LYS A 407 -3.88 18.07 16.69
C LYS A 407 -4.05 19.15 17.76
N ASN A 408 -4.72 18.85 18.87
CA ASN A 408 -4.89 19.75 19.99
C ASN A 408 -3.77 19.62 21.03
N ASN A 409 -2.91 18.62 20.90
CA ASN A 409 -1.76 18.41 21.77
C ASN A 409 -0.51 19.03 21.13
N GLU A 410 0.00 20.13 21.71
CA GLU A 410 1.15 20.86 21.19
C GLU A 410 2.41 19.98 21.08
N ALA A 411 2.65 19.08 22.05
CA ALA A 411 3.79 18.18 22.02
C ALA A 411 3.69 17.18 20.86
N SER A 412 2.54 16.58 20.65
CA SER A 412 2.29 15.67 19.52
C SER A 412 2.41 16.39 18.18
N MET A 413 1.90 17.61 18.06
CA MET A 413 2.03 18.43 16.86
C MET A 413 3.47 18.84 16.58
N LYS A 414 4.24 19.15 17.61
CA LYS A 414 5.67 19.42 17.47
C LYS A 414 6.41 18.21 16.91
N MET A 415 6.20 17.00 17.48
CA MET A 415 6.78 15.76 16.97
C MET A 415 6.38 15.49 15.53
N PHE A 416 5.12 15.75 15.17
CA PHE A 416 4.63 15.61 13.80
C PHE A 416 5.34 16.54 12.82
N THR A 417 5.51 17.82 13.19
CA THR A 417 6.17 18.83 12.34
C THR A 417 7.69 18.66 12.25
N GLU A 418 8.31 17.99 13.22
CA GLU A 418 9.74 17.62 13.21
C GLU A 418 10.03 16.43 12.29
N GLY A 419 8.99 15.78 11.75
CA GLY A 419 9.11 14.66 10.80
C GLY A 419 9.87 15.06 9.53
N THR A 420 10.99 14.38 9.26
CA THR A 420 11.86 14.66 8.12
C THR A 420 11.57 13.79 6.91
N HIS A 421 10.76 12.75 7.07
CA HIS A 421 10.47 11.74 6.06
C HIS A 421 8.97 11.44 6.00
N PHE A 422 8.54 10.85 4.89
CA PHE A 422 7.21 10.26 4.75
C PHE A 422 7.28 8.86 4.12
N ASN A 423 6.18 8.12 4.25
CA ASN A 423 6.04 6.76 3.73
C ASN A 423 5.54 6.77 2.27
N PRO A 424 6.37 6.37 1.28
CA PRO A 424 5.94 6.26 -0.11
C PRO A 424 5.14 4.98 -0.40
N VAL A 425 4.91 4.12 0.61
CA VAL A 425 4.38 2.75 0.48
C VAL A 425 5.33 1.89 -0.35
N ASP A 426 6.54 1.76 0.15
CA ASP A 426 7.61 0.94 -0.41
C ASP A 426 8.12 -0.03 0.67
N LEU A 427 7.53 -1.22 0.74
CA LEU A 427 7.78 -2.18 1.81
C LEU A 427 8.26 -3.50 1.25
N VAL A 428 9.13 -4.15 2.03
CA VAL A 428 9.44 -5.56 1.90
C VAL A 428 9.21 -6.26 3.25
N CYS A 429 8.51 -7.40 3.23
CA CYS A 429 7.97 -8.06 4.40
C CYS A 429 8.42 -9.52 4.46
N ALA A 430 8.78 -10.03 5.65
CA ALA A 430 8.99 -11.44 5.94
C ALA A 430 7.83 -11.94 6.79
N ILE A 431 7.10 -12.94 6.30
CA ILE A 431 5.82 -13.38 6.87
C ILE A 431 5.82 -14.85 7.34
N LYS A 432 6.98 -15.47 7.40
CA LYS A 432 7.19 -16.78 8.03
C LYS A 432 8.12 -16.71 9.22
N ASP A 433 7.89 -17.58 10.21
CA ASP A 433 8.73 -17.69 11.39
C ASP A 433 10.03 -18.46 11.11
N TYR A 434 10.91 -18.55 12.11
CA TYR A 434 12.21 -19.23 12.02
C TYR A 434 12.10 -20.75 11.85
N LYS A 435 10.89 -21.32 11.96
CA LYS A 435 10.58 -22.74 11.67
C LYS A 435 9.96 -22.94 10.27
N GLY A 436 9.82 -21.86 9.49
CA GLY A 436 9.20 -21.85 8.16
C GLY A 436 7.67 -21.86 8.17
N SER A 437 7.02 -21.69 9.33
CA SER A 437 5.57 -21.62 9.44
C SER A 437 5.08 -20.20 9.15
N ALA A 438 3.95 -20.06 8.46
CA ALA A 438 3.34 -18.77 8.24
C ALA A 438 2.83 -18.16 9.56
N PHE A 439 3.09 -16.86 9.76
CA PHE A 439 2.44 -16.12 10.82
C PHE A 439 0.95 -15.91 10.50
N ASP A 440 0.10 -15.94 11.52
CA ASP A 440 -1.25 -15.39 11.42
C ASP A 440 -1.17 -13.86 11.57
N LEU A 441 -1.07 -13.15 10.44
CA LEU A 441 -0.83 -11.71 10.41
C LEU A 441 -1.95 -10.91 11.10
N THR A 442 -3.14 -11.45 11.20
CA THR A 442 -4.29 -10.79 11.86
C THR A 442 -4.13 -10.64 13.37
N LYS A 443 -3.20 -11.39 13.98
CA LYS A 443 -2.86 -11.30 15.41
C LYS A 443 -1.92 -10.14 15.75
N TYR A 444 -1.30 -9.54 14.73
CA TYR A 444 -0.31 -8.46 14.88
C TYR A 444 -0.90 -7.07 14.53
N VAL A 445 -2.22 -6.98 14.48
CA VAL A 445 -2.97 -5.74 14.20
C VAL A 445 -3.29 -5.00 15.48
N ASP A 446 -2.94 -3.74 15.59
CA ASP A 446 -3.47 -2.86 16.63
C ASP A 446 -4.85 -2.35 16.24
N LYS A 447 -5.89 -3.00 16.76
CA LYS A 447 -7.29 -2.67 16.48
C LYS A 447 -7.72 -1.29 17.01
N SER A 448 -6.95 -0.70 17.93
CA SER A 448 -7.23 0.63 18.48
C SER A 448 -6.86 1.77 17.52
N THR A 449 -6.24 1.47 16.39
CA THR A 449 -5.76 2.44 15.39
C THR A 449 -6.67 2.58 14.17
N GLY A 450 -7.88 2.07 14.22
CA GLY A 450 -8.93 2.37 13.25
C GLY A 450 -9.32 3.86 13.29
N PHE A 451 -10.14 4.30 12.36
CA PHE A 451 -10.68 5.66 12.39
C PHE A 451 -12.07 5.76 11.80
N ILE A 452 -12.79 6.81 12.20
CA ILE A 452 -14.14 7.12 11.73
C ILE A 452 -14.07 8.28 10.75
N SER A 453 -14.64 8.08 9.56
CA SER A 453 -14.72 9.11 8.52
C SER A 453 -16.17 9.48 8.20
N SER A 454 -16.40 10.76 7.91
CA SER A 454 -17.69 11.23 7.40
C SER A 454 -17.80 10.93 5.92
N LYS A 455 -18.93 10.39 5.52
CA LYS A 455 -19.27 10.05 4.12
C LYS A 455 -20.71 10.47 3.84
N SER A 456 -21.15 10.28 2.61
CA SER A 456 -22.56 10.44 2.24
C SER A 456 -23.01 9.34 1.29
N LYS A 457 -24.32 9.05 1.31
CA LYS A 457 -24.99 8.18 0.34
C LYS A 457 -26.36 8.77 -0.02
N ASN A 458 -26.61 9.01 -1.29
CA ASN A 458 -27.85 9.61 -1.78
C ASN A 458 -28.24 10.90 -1.05
N GLY A 459 -27.24 11.79 -0.78
CA GLY A 459 -27.45 13.05 -0.06
C GLY A 459 -27.62 12.93 1.47
N ARG A 460 -27.62 11.71 2.03
CA ARG A 460 -27.67 11.46 3.47
C ARG A 460 -26.26 11.30 4.04
N GLU A 461 -25.94 12.06 5.06
CA GLU A 461 -24.67 11.93 5.78
C GLU A 461 -24.63 10.65 6.63
N LEU A 462 -23.45 10.07 6.72
CA LEU A 462 -23.18 8.88 7.51
C LEU A 462 -21.75 8.87 8.05
N LYS A 463 -21.50 8.04 9.04
CA LYS A 463 -20.17 7.70 9.51
C LYS A 463 -19.79 6.31 9.01
N ALA A 464 -18.56 6.19 8.52
CA ALA A 464 -17.94 4.94 8.10
C ALA A 464 -16.71 4.66 8.99
N LEU A 465 -16.55 3.39 9.38
CA LEU A 465 -15.40 2.91 10.13
C LEU A 465 -14.38 2.34 9.15
N GLU A 466 -13.15 2.79 9.26
CA GLU A 466 -12.03 2.25 8.50
C GLU A 466 -11.13 1.44 9.45
N LEU A 467 -10.76 0.23 9.05
CA LEU A 467 -9.86 -0.64 9.80
C LEU A 467 -8.45 -0.02 9.84
N PRO A 468 -7.60 -0.42 10.82
CA PRO A 468 -6.20 -0.02 10.85
C PRO A 468 -5.54 -0.25 9.49
N GLY A 469 -4.96 0.80 8.91
CA GLY A 469 -4.40 0.75 7.55
C GLY A 469 -3.33 -0.32 7.40
N LEU A 470 -3.22 -0.93 6.20
CA LEU A 470 -2.37 -2.10 5.94
C LEU A 470 -0.93 -1.91 6.40
N TRP A 471 -0.30 -0.78 6.06
CA TRP A 471 1.07 -0.46 6.45
C TRP A 471 1.17 0.41 7.71
N ASN A 472 0.03 0.75 8.32
CA ASN A 472 -0.08 1.48 9.58
C ASN A 472 -0.36 0.51 10.73
N GLY A 473 -1.50 0.64 11.38
CA GLY A 473 -1.89 -0.17 12.54
C GLY A 473 -2.07 -1.67 12.26
N ALA A 474 -2.32 -2.09 11.01
CA ALA A 474 -2.38 -3.51 10.68
C ALA A 474 -1.01 -4.21 10.77
N MET A 475 0.09 -3.47 10.76
CA MET A 475 1.46 -3.96 10.94
C MET A 475 2.15 -3.33 12.17
N SER A 476 1.41 -2.83 13.16
CA SER A 476 1.99 -2.15 14.32
C SER A 476 2.84 -3.08 15.18
N ASP A 477 2.43 -4.33 15.35
CA ASP A 477 3.14 -5.33 16.15
C ASP A 477 4.22 -6.10 15.35
N TRP A 478 4.62 -5.60 14.19
CA TRP A 478 5.71 -6.16 13.38
C TRP A 478 7.05 -5.57 13.79
N ASN A 479 8.12 -6.35 13.65
CA ASN A 479 9.46 -5.82 13.68
C ASN A 479 9.68 -4.93 12.45
N THR A 480 9.79 -3.62 12.67
CA THR A 480 9.80 -2.60 11.61
C THR A 480 11.15 -1.90 11.58
N VAL A 481 11.72 -1.75 10.39
CA VAL A 481 12.93 -0.97 10.14
C VAL A 481 12.67 0.03 9.02
N PHE A 482 13.10 1.28 9.21
CA PHE A 482 13.02 2.33 8.20
C PHE A 482 14.38 2.58 7.57
N VAL A 483 14.40 2.65 6.24
CA VAL A 483 15.60 2.94 5.44
C VAL A 483 15.31 4.15 4.56
N GLU A 484 16.17 5.18 4.62
CA GLU A 484 16.08 6.31 3.70
C GLU A 484 16.31 5.83 2.27
N VAL A 485 15.37 6.15 1.37
CA VAL A 485 15.45 5.89 -0.07
C VAL A 485 15.31 7.19 -0.85
N PRO A 486 15.87 7.32 -2.08
CA PRO A 486 15.76 8.53 -2.87
C PRO A 486 14.30 8.87 -3.22
N LEU A 487 14.01 10.17 -3.29
CA LEU A 487 12.71 10.67 -3.73
C LEU A 487 12.32 10.18 -5.13
N SER A 488 13.29 9.95 -6.00
CA SER A 488 13.12 9.38 -7.35
C SER A 488 12.47 7.99 -7.39
N THR A 489 12.40 7.27 -6.26
CA THR A 489 11.66 6.00 -6.14
C THR A 489 10.15 6.20 -5.91
N PHE A 490 9.69 7.45 -5.74
CA PHE A 490 8.30 7.78 -5.45
C PHE A 490 7.70 8.68 -6.53
N ASN A 491 6.94 8.09 -7.44
CA ASN A 491 6.35 8.76 -8.61
C ASN A 491 4.86 8.36 -8.78
N PRO A 492 3.99 8.69 -7.81
CA PRO A 492 2.58 8.33 -7.90
C PRO A 492 1.85 9.21 -8.91
N VAL A 493 0.84 8.63 -9.57
CA VAL A 493 -0.08 9.35 -10.46
C VAL A 493 -1.38 9.61 -9.71
N LYS A 494 -1.58 10.84 -9.22
CA LYS A 494 -2.79 11.25 -8.48
C LYS A 494 -3.85 11.84 -9.42
N THR A 495 -3.40 12.66 -10.39
CA THR A 495 -4.23 13.25 -11.45
C THR A 495 -3.75 12.79 -12.82
N VAL A 496 -4.56 12.94 -13.87
CA VAL A 496 -4.14 12.54 -15.22
C VAL A 496 -2.96 13.38 -15.71
N ASN A 497 -2.85 14.65 -15.33
CA ASN A 497 -1.75 15.52 -15.72
C ASN A 497 -0.42 15.12 -15.06
N ASP A 498 -0.42 14.33 -13.98
CA ASP A 498 0.83 13.80 -13.43
C ASP A 498 1.58 12.94 -14.46
N LEU A 499 0.86 12.34 -15.43
CA LEU A 499 1.48 11.60 -16.53
C LEU A 499 2.27 12.49 -17.50
N LEU A 500 2.12 13.83 -17.44
CA LEU A 500 2.90 14.79 -18.22
C LEU A 500 4.25 15.14 -17.55
N ARG A 501 4.45 14.74 -16.29
CA ARG A 501 5.72 14.97 -15.60
C ARG A 501 6.83 14.18 -16.28
N GLU A 502 8.06 14.72 -16.26
CA GLU A 502 9.23 14.08 -16.85
C GLU A 502 9.43 12.63 -16.38
N GLN A 503 9.04 12.32 -15.13
CA GLN A 503 9.16 10.98 -14.57
C GLN A 503 8.24 9.94 -15.25
N HIS A 504 7.27 10.37 -16.05
CA HIS A 504 6.31 9.50 -16.73
C HIS A 504 6.41 9.58 -18.27
N GLN A 505 7.31 10.42 -18.81
CA GLN A 505 7.49 10.62 -20.25
C GLN A 505 8.59 9.73 -20.84
#